data_62ceb067c5831ae88cd2920fde4b9671
#
_entry.id   62ceb067c5831ae88cd2920fde4b9671
#
_cell.length_a   1.000
_cell.length_b   1.000
_cell.length_c   1.000
_cell.angle_alpha   90.00
_cell.angle_beta   90.00
_cell.angle_gamma   90.00
#
_symmetry.space_group_name_H-M   'P 1'
#
loop_
_entity.id
_entity.type
_entity.pdbx_description
1 polymer ?
#
loop_
_entity_poly.entity_id
_entity_poly.type
_entity_poly.pdbx_seq_one_letter_code
_entity_poly.pdbx_strand_id
1 'polypeptide(L)'
;MKLNLEKLRITIKTMGEYLFPVEKVTSYFKSIKTKSDLQKFIQQRSAHVTQNTLYGYLKTRMGHKFTLMVEDEIFSKSINLAKWNIYTVALADCTFYTFSYLISEKNLKENDCKKIYLDIIEKEKSNGLSEEVYLKAKEEFLNRYE
;
A
#
# COMPACT_ATOMS: atom_id res chain seq x y z
N MET A 1 11.58 43.01 -0.73
CA MET A 1 11.42 41.54 -0.88
C MET A 1 9.97 41.20 -0.42
N LYS A 2 9.01 41.10 -1.36
CA LYS A 2 7.63 40.77 -1.01
C LYS A 2 7.57 39.26 -0.72
N LEU A 3 7.37 38.89 0.54
CA LEU A 3 7.11 37.50 0.92
C LEU A 3 5.84 37.05 0.19
N ASN A 4 5.95 35.99 -0.61
CA ASN A 4 4.81 35.45 -1.32
C ASN A 4 3.99 34.62 -0.31
N LEU A 5 2.95 35.26 0.25
CA LEU A 5 2.06 34.70 1.27
C LEU A 5 1.39 33.39 0.84
N GLU A 6 1.16 33.21 -0.47
CA GLU A 6 0.62 31.94 -0.99
C GLU A 6 1.64 30.79 -0.89
N LYS A 7 2.91 31.03 -1.24
CA LYS A 7 3.96 30.02 -1.06
C LYS A 7 4.14 29.65 0.40
N LEU A 8 4.10 30.63 1.30
CA LEU A 8 4.18 30.39 2.74
C LEU A 8 3.00 29.52 3.23
N ARG A 9 1.80 29.82 2.75
CA ARG A 9 0.58 29.07 3.13
C ARG A 9 0.60 27.62 2.62
N ILE A 10 1.09 27.41 1.40
CA ILE A 10 1.26 26.07 0.82
C ILE A 10 2.33 25.30 1.62
N THR A 11 3.46 25.93 1.93
CA THR A 11 4.54 25.30 2.71
C THR A 11 4.08 24.93 4.12
N ILE A 12 3.33 25.80 4.80
CA ILE A 12 2.79 25.52 6.14
C ILE A 12 1.77 24.37 6.09
N LYS A 13 0.91 24.35 5.06
CA LYS A 13 -0.07 23.27 4.87
C LYS A 13 0.64 21.94 4.62
N THR A 14 1.65 21.93 3.74
CA THR A 14 2.42 20.73 3.42
C THR A 14 3.24 20.24 4.61
N MET A 15 3.85 21.15 5.38
CA MET A 15 4.55 20.80 6.62
C MET A 15 3.58 20.29 7.69
N GLY A 16 2.39 20.87 7.80
CA GLY A 16 1.34 20.39 8.71
C GLY A 16 0.89 18.97 8.39
N GLU A 17 0.71 18.65 7.11
CA GLU A 17 0.36 17.30 6.64
C GLU A 17 1.51 16.28 6.89
N TYR A 18 2.77 16.72 6.85
CA TYR A 18 3.94 15.89 7.15
C TYR A 18 4.18 15.68 8.64
N LEU A 19 4.03 16.74 9.45
CA LEU A 19 4.33 16.70 10.89
C LEU A 19 3.18 16.14 11.71
N PHE A 20 1.94 16.40 11.30
CA PHE A 20 0.74 15.90 11.98
C PHE A 20 -0.25 15.34 10.95
N PRO A 21 -0.05 14.10 10.48
CA PRO A 21 -1.00 13.45 9.60
C PRO A 21 -2.28 13.11 10.39
N VAL A 22 -3.11 14.13 10.66
CA VAL A 22 -4.36 14.01 11.42
C VAL A 22 -5.26 12.93 10.82
N GLU A 23 -5.30 12.84 9.49
CA GLU A 23 -6.01 11.77 8.79
C GLU A 23 -5.44 10.38 9.07
N LYS A 24 -4.13 10.25 9.24
CA LYS A 24 -3.49 8.98 9.60
C LYS A 24 -3.82 8.61 11.04
N VAL A 25 -3.79 9.57 11.96
CA VAL A 25 -4.11 9.32 13.37
C VAL A 25 -5.60 9.00 13.54
N THR A 26 -6.50 9.75 12.89
CA THR A 26 -7.94 9.48 12.97
C THR A 26 -8.35 8.19 12.29
N SER A 27 -7.61 7.71 11.25
CA SER A 27 -7.88 6.42 10.62
C SER A 27 -7.60 5.22 11.55
N TYR A 28 -6.67 5.36 12.50
CA TYR A 28 -6.42 4.33 13.52
C TYR A 28 -7.60 4.09 14.46
N PHE A 29 -8.45 5.11 14.66
CA PHE A 29 -9.60 5.05 15.55
C PHE A 29 -10.93 4.79 14.83
N LYS A 30 -10.92 4.72 13.50
CA LYS A 30 -12.14 4.36 12.74
C LYS A 30 -12.43 2.88 12.91
N SER A 31 -13.56 2.59 13.54
CA SER A 31 -14.09 1.22 13.62
C SER A 31 -14.38 0.69 12.23
N ILE A 32 -13.87 -0.51 11.91
CA ILE A 32 -14.18 -1.22 10.66
C ILE A 32 -15.57 -1.83 10.83
N LYS A 33 -16.56 -1.31 10.10
CA LYS A 33 -17.96 -1.75 10.19
C LYS A 33 -18.44 -2.47 8.93
N THR A 34 -17.83 -2.21 7.80
CA THR A 34 -18.25 -2.73 6.50
C THR A 34 -17.14 -3.49 5.80
N LYS A 35 -17.50 -4.34 4.82
CA LYS A 35 -16.51 -4.98 3.93
C LYS A 35 -15.66 -3.95 3.18
N SER A 36 -16.23 -2.82 2.80
CA SER A 36 -15.49 -1.73 2.14
C SER A 36 -14.46 -1.10 3.07
N ASP A 37 -14.78 -0.92 4.35
CA ASP A 37 -13.81 -0.41 5.33
C ASP A 37 -12.67 -1.41 5.53
N LEU A 38 -12.98 -2.71 5.55
CA LEU A 38 -12.00 -3.77 5.66
C LEU A 38 -11.07 -3.81 4.43
N GLN A 39 -11.62 -3.70 3.22
CA GLN A 39 -10.82 -3.61 1.99
C GLN A 39 -9.85 -2.42 2.04
N LYS A 40 -10.35 -1.23 2.40
CA LYS A 40 -9.53 -0.02 2.53
C LYS A 40 -8.43 -0.19 3.59
N PHE A 41 -8.77 -0.80 4.72
CA PHE A 41 -7.79 -1.08 5.78
C PHE A 41 -6.66 -1.96 5.26
N ILE A 42 -6.99 -3.10 4.63
CA ILE A 42 -6.01 -4.04 4.07
C ILE A 42 -5.13 -3.34 3.01
N GLN A 43 -5.74 -2.59 2.06
CA GLN A 43 -5.01 -1.84 1.05
C GLN A 43 -4.04 -0.81 1.66
N GLN A 44 -4.50 -0.03 2.62
CA GLN A 44 -3.67 1.01 3.27
C GLN A 44 -2.50 0.39 4.04
N ARG A 45 -2.73 -0.73 4.74
CA ARG A 45 -1.65 -1.42 5.47
C ARG A 45 -0.63 -2.02 4.53
N SER A 46 -1.07 -2.68 3.47
CA SER A 46 -0.19 -3.25 2.46
C SER A 46 0.62 -2.18 1.73
N ALA A 47 0.00 -1.06 1.38
CA ALA A 47 0.71 0.09 0.79
C ALA A 47 1.74 0.69 1.75
N HIS A 48 1.42 0.79 3.04
CA HIS A 48 2.36 1.30 4.06
C HIS A 48 3.56 0.37 4.23
N VAL A 49 3.34 -0.94 4.32
CA VAL A 49 4.41 -1.94 4.39
C VAL A 49 5.29 -1.86 3.15
N THR A 50 4.68 -1.82 1.96
CA THR A 50 5.39 -1.71 0.68
C THR A 50 6.27 -0.47 0.63
N GLN A 51 5.71 0.68 1.00
CA GLN A 51 6.43 1.95 1.00
C GLN A 51 7.64 1.91 1.94
N ASN A 52 7.45 1.45 3.18
CA ASN A 52 8.52 1.38 4.15
C ASN A 52 9.62 0.39 3.73
N THR A 53 9.24 -0.77 3.20
CA THR A 53 10.18 -1.78 2.73
C THR A 53 11.00 -1.26 1.55
N LEU A 54 10.33 -0.71 0.54
CA LEU A 54 10.99 -0.21 -0.66
C LEU A 54 11.91 0.97 -0.36
N TYR A 55 11.42 1.99 0.36
CA TYR A 55 12.24 3.14 0.72
C TYR A 55 13.37 2.78 1.68
N GLY A 56 13.13 1.90 2.65
CA GLY A 56 14.15 1.38 3.54
C GLY A 56 15.28 0.71 2.78
N TYR A 57 14.93 -0.14 1.81
CA TYR A 57 15.91 -0.80 0.95
C TYR A 57 16.71 0.21 0.11
N LEU A 58 16.04 1.13 -0.59
CA LEU A 58 16.70 2.14 -1.42
C LEU A 58 17.62 3.03 -0.60
N LYS A 59 17.17 3.49 0.56
CA LYS A 59 17.97 4.32 1.47
C LYS A 59 19.21 3.58 1.97
N THR A 60 19.08 2.30 2.30
CA THR A 60 20.19 1.49 2.81
C THR A 60 21.23 1.20 1.73
N ARG A 61 20.79 0.95 0.49
CA ARG A 61 21.67 0.57 -0.63
C ARG A 61 22.29 1.75 -1.34
N MET A 62 21.56 2.85 -1.48
CA MET A 62 21.95 3.98 -2.34
C MET A 62 22.13 5.29 -1.56
N GLY A 63 21.78 5.32 -0.27
CA GLY A 63 21.77 6.57 0.50
C GLY A 63 20.80 7.58 -0.12
N HIS A 64 21.21 8.84 -0.20
CA HIS A 64 20.40 9.89 -0.84
C HIS A 64 20.48 9.88 -2.38
N LYS A 65 21.37 9.09 -2.97
CA LYS A 65 21.56 9.07 -4.42
C LYS A 65 20.36 8.51 -5.18
N PHE A 66 19.50 7.71 -4.54
CA PHE A 66 18.32 7.17 -5.21
C PHE A 66 17.36 8.26 -5.71
N THR A 67 17.29 9.40 -5.03
CA THR A 67 16.43 10.52 -5.45
C THR A 67 16.87 11.14 -6.76
N LEU A 68 18.18 11.11 -7.05
CA LEU A 68 18.74 11.60 -8.31
C LEU A 68 18.52 10.63 -9.48
N MET A 69 18.28 9.36 -9.18
CA MET A 69 18.07 8.33 -10.20
C MET A 69 16.59 8.13 -10.56
N VAL A 70 15.67 8.82 -9.89
CA VAL A 70 14.23 8.71 -10.19
C VAL A 70 13.88 9.19 -11.60
N GLU A 71 14.72 10.09 -12.17
CA GLU A 71 14.57 10.58 -13.54
C GLU A 71 15.07 9.58 -14.60
N ASP A 72 15.85 8.56 -14.21
CA ASP A 72 16.28 7.49 -15.09
C ASP A 72 15.12 6.52 -15.35
N GLU A 73 14.74 6.36 -16.62
CA GLU A 73 13.61 5.52 -17.01
C GLU A 73 13.78 4.04 -16.63
N ILE A 74 15.00 3.50 -16.76
CA ILE A 74 15.28 2.09 -16.49
C ILE A 74 15.15 1.85 -14.98
N PHE A 75 15.72 2.76 -14.19
CA PHE A 75 15.63 2.72 -12.74
C PHE A 75 14.17 2.86 -12.29
N SER A 76 13.45 3.83 -12.83
CA SER A 76 12.03 4.05 -12.51
C SER A 76 11.15 2.85 -12.83
N LYS A 77 11.34 2.20 -13.99
CA LYS A 77 10.64 0.95 -14.36
C LYS A 77 10.97 -0.18 -13.38
N SER A 78 12.25 -0.33 -13.00
CA SER A 78 12.69 -1.35 -12.05
C SER A 78 12.09 -1.15 -10.66
N ILE A 79 12.04 0.10 -10.18
CA ILE A 79 11.42 0.46 -8.90
C ILE A 79 9.90 0.21 -8.93
N ASN A 80 9.24 0.54 -10.05
CA ASN A 80 7.81 0.28 -10.19
C ASN A 80 7.51 -1.22 -10.18
N LEU A 81 8.31 -2.04 -10.84
CA LEU A 81 8.17 -3.50 -10.80
C LEU A 81 8.40 -4.04 -9.38
N ALA A 82 9.46 -3.59 -8.70
CA ALA A 82 9.74 -3.97 -7.32
C ALA A 82 8.61 -3.56 -6.37
N LYS A 83 8.07 -2.35 -6.53
CA LYS A 83 6.90 -1.86 -5.78
C LYS A 83 5.73 -2.81 -5.87
N TRP A 84 5.35 -3.23 -7.08
CA TRP A 84 4.20 -4.09 -7.27
C TRP A 84 4.42 -5.50 -6.75
N ASN A 85 5.63 -6.07 -6.91
CA ASN A 85 5.96 -7.37 -6.33
C ASN A 85 5.91 -7.35 -4.79
N ILE A 86 6.45 -6.31 -4.14
CA ILE A 86 6.38 -6.17 -2.68
C ILE A 86 4.93 -5.96 -2.24
N TYR A 87 4.16 -5.14 -2.99
CA TYR A 87 2.78 -4.84 -2.65
C TYR A 87 1.88 -6.08 -2.68
N THR A 88 1.99 -6.91 -3.71
CA THR A 88 1.15 -8.11 -3.84
C THR A 88 1.43 -9.12 -2.74
N VAL A 89 2.68 -9.30 -2.33
CA VAL A 89 3.05 -10.14 -1.17
C VAL A 89 2.51 -9.54 0.12
N ALA A 90 2.74 -8.25 0.36
CA ALA A 90 2.22 -7.57 1.55
C ALA A 90 0.69 -7.60 1.61
N LEU A 91 0.01 -7.49 0.46
CA LEU A 91 -1.44 -7.59 0.37
C LEU A 91 -1.94 -8.99 0.75
N ALA A 92 -1.30 -10.04 0.26
CA ALA A 92 -1.62 -11.41 0.61
C ALA A 92 -1.44 -11.65 2.13
N ASP A 93 -0.30 -11.26 2.67
CA ASP A 93 0.01 -11.44 4.10
C ASP A 93 -0.93 -10.65 5.00
N CYS A 94 -1.20 -9.37 4.68
CA CYS A 94 -2.17 -8.56 5.42
C CYS A 94 -3.59 -9.15 5.35
N THR A 95 -3.98 -9.72 4.20
CA THR A 95 -5.27 -10.35 4.02
C THR A 95 -5.38 -11.61 4.89
N PHE A 96 -4.41 -12.52 4.81
CA PHE A 96 -4.39 -13.74 5.60
C PHE A 96 -4.38 -13.44 7.11
N TYR A 97 -3.51 -12.54 7.56
CA TYR A 97 -3.45 -12.16 8.97
C TYR A 97 -4.77 -11.57 9.48
N THR A 98 -5.36 -10.66 8.70
CA THR A 98 -6.62 -10.02 9.08
C THR A 98 -7.76 -11.04 9.15
N PHE A 99 -7.83 -11.94 8.18
CA PHE A 99 -8.90 -12.93 8.14
C PHE A 99 -8.70 -14.07 9.15
N SER A 100 -7.49 -14.51 9.45
CA SER A 100 -7.27 -15.50 10.51
C SER A 100 -7.78 -14.98 11.86
N TYR A 101 -7.58 -13.69 12.14
CA TYR A 101 -8.14 -13.06 13.34
C TYR A 101 -9.67 -12.94 13.28
N LEU A 102 -10.23 -12.51 12.14
CA LEU A 102 -11.68 -12.29 12.01
C LEU A 102 -12.48 -13.58 11.94
N ILE A 103 -11.93 -14.66 11.40
CA ILE A 103 -12.58 -15.98 11.38
C ILE A 103 -12.69 -16.50 12.81
N SER A 104 -11.63 -16.36 13.63
CA SER A 104 -11.65 -16.81 15.02
C SER A 104 -12.60 -16.02 15.91
N GLU A 105 -12.71 -14.70 15.70
CA GLU A 105 -13.43 -13.80 16.60
C GLU A 105 -14.83 -13.39 16.12
N LYS A 106 -15.11 -13.41 14.81
CA LYS A 106 -16.30 -12.79 14.20
C LYS A 106 -17.10 -13.70 13.28
N ASN A 107 -16.79 -14.98 13.20
CA ASN A 107 -17.47 -15.96 12.33
C ASN A 107 -17.56 -15.54 10.84
N LEU A 108 -16.54 -14.86 10.32
CA LEU A 108 -16.44 -14.58 8.89
C LEU A 108 -16.10 -15.84 8.12
N LYS A 109 -16.66 -15.97 6.91
CA LYS A 109 -16.44 -17.14 6.06
C LYS A 109 -15.13 -17.03 5.30
N GLU A 110 -14.43 -18.13 5.13
CA GLU A 110 -13.20 -18.21 4.34
C GLU A 110 -13.36 -17.66 2.91
N ASN A 111 -14.48 -17.93 2.26
CA ASN A 111 -14.77 -17.39 0.92
C ASN A 111 -14.76 -15.85 0.84
N ASP A 112 -15.03 -15.15 1.95
CA ASP A 112 -14.95 -13.69 1.99
C ASP A 112 -13.51 -13.21 1.91
N CYS A 113 -12.54 -13.95 2.46
CA CYS A 113 -11.11 -13.68 2.36
C CYS A 113 -10.64 -13.67 0.89
N LYS A 114 -10.91 -14.78 0.20
CA LYS A 114 -10.56 -14.94 -1.22
C LYS A 114 -11.17 -13.83 -2.08
N LYS A 115 -12.46 -13.55 -1.87
CA LYS A 115 -13.16 -12.52 -2.62
C LYS A 115 -12.57 -11.13 -2.39
N ILE A 116 -12.29 -10.77 -1.15
CA ILE A 116 -11.72 -9.45 -0.81
C ILE A 116 -10.34 -9.27 -1.45
N TYR A 117 -9.47 -10.28 -1.38
CA TYR A 117 -8.15 -10.22 -2.03
C TYR A 117 -8.27 -10.01 -3.55
N LEU A 118 -9.10 -10.84 -4.21
CA LEU A 118 -9.29 -10.76 -5.65
C LEU A 118 -9.91 -9.43 -6.09
N ASP A 119 -10.88 -8.91 -5.34
CA ASP A 119 -11.50 -7.61 -5.61
C ASP A 119 -10.47 -6.45 -5.49
N ILE A 120 -9.55 -6.54 -4.53
CA ILE A 120 -8.51 -5.52 -4.36
C ILE A 120 -7.52 -5.59 -5.51
N ILE A 121 -6.95 -6.76 -5.78
CA ILE A 121 -5.89 -6.91 -6.79
C ILE A 121 -6.39 -6.59 -8.20
N GLU A 122 -7.67 -6.87 -8.51
CA GLU A 122 -8.29 -6.49 -9.78
C GLU A 122 -8.38 -4.96 -9.93
N LYS A 123 -8.74 -4.25 -8.89
CA LYS A 123 -8.77 -2.78 -8.89
C LYS A 123 -7.39 -2.16 -9.08
N GLU A 124 -6.33 -2.81 -8.60
CA GLU A 124 -4.98 -2.29 -8.74
C GLU A 124 -4.45 -2.33 -10.17
N LYS A 125 -5.08 -3.07 -11.08
CA LYS A 125 -4.78 -3.00 -12.53
C LYS A 125 -5.00 -1.60 -13.08
N SER A 126 -6.04 -0.91 -12.64
CA SER A 126 -6.28 0.49 -13.01
C SER A 126 -5.23 1.46 -12.43
N ASN A 127 -4.53 1.07 -11.38
CA ASN A 127 -3.46 1.83 -10.75
C ASN A 127 -2.06 1.51 -11.30
N GLY A 128 -1.99 0.64 -12.34
CA GLY A 128 -0.74 0.32 -13.04
C GLY A 128 -0.10 -1.01 -12.63
N LEU A 129 -0.82 -1.90 -11.96
CA LEU A 129 -0.39 -3.28 -11.78
C LEU A 129 -0.40 -3.99 -13.15
N SER A 130 0.76 -4.51 -13.57
CA SER A 130 0.85 -5.25 -14.83
C SER A 130 0.11 -6.59 -14.77
N GLU A 131 -0.38 -7.05 -15.94
CA GLU A 131 -1.10 -8.32 -16.04
C GLU A 131 -0.24 -9.50 -15.58
N GLU A 132 1.06 -9.49 -15.89
CA GLU A 132 2.00 -10.53 -15.49
C GLU A 132 2.08 -10.64 -13.94
N VAL A 133 2.28 -9.52 -13.26
CA VAL A 133 2.36 -9.49 -11.78
C VAL A 133 1.01 -9.85 -11.15
N TYR A 134 -0.10 -9.41 -11.76
CA TYR A 134 -1.45 -9.78 -11.34
C TYR A 134 -1.68 -11.28 -11.37
N LEU A 135 -1.38 -11.94 -12.51
CA LEU A 135 -1.59 -13.39 -12.68
C LEU A 135 -0.75 -14.19 -11.68
N LYS A 136 0.54 -13.82 -11.56
CA LYS A 136 1.45 -14.43 -10.60
C LYS A 136 0.93 -14.29 -9.16
N ALA A 137 0.56 -13.09 -8.75
CA ALA A 137 0.09 -12.83 -7.40
C ALA A 137 -1.23 -13.55 -7.09
N LYS A 138 -2.12 -13.67 -8.07
CA LYS A 138 -3.36 -14.43 -7.96
C LYS A 138 -3.09 -15.91 -7.76
N GLU A 139 -2.20 -16.50 -8.55
CA GLU A 139 -1.80 -17.90 -8.44
C GLU A 139 -1.14 -18.19 -7.08
N GLU A 140 -0.15 -17.38 -6.68
CA GLU A 140 0.54 -17.52 -5.39
C GLU A 140 -0.43 -17.40 -4.19
N PHE A 141 -1.40 -16.49 -4.27
CA PHE A 141 -2.41 -16.36 -3.22
C PHE A 141 -3.31 -17.60 -3.15
N LEU A 142 -3.76 -18.12 -4.30
CA LEU A 142 -4.63 -19.29 -4.34
C LEU A 142 -3.90 -20.54 -3.83
N ASN A 143 -2.64 -20.74 -4.21
CA ASN A 143 -1.83 -21.87 -3.75
C ASN A 143 -1.54 -21.82 -2.23
N ARG A 144 -1.51 -20.62 -1.63
CA ARG A 144 -1.36 -20.47 -0.16
C ARG A 144 -2.69 -20.62 0.59
N TYR A 145 -3.79 -20.57 -0.14
CA TYR A 145 -5.14 -20.65 0.43
C TYR A 145 -5.64 -22.10 0.53
N GLU A 146 -5.11 -23.01 -0.28
CA GLU A 146 -5.34 -24.45 -0.23
C GLU A 146 -4.55 -25.12 0.90
#